data_5a72d73d66657faa8f1894a041e8a210
#
_entry.id   5a72d73d66657faa8f1894a041e8a210
#
_cell.length_a   1.000
_cell.length_b   1.000
_cell.length_c   1.000
_cell.angle_alpha   90.00
_cell.angle_beta   90.00
_cell.angle_gamma   90.00
#
_symmetry.space_group_name_H-M   'P 1'
#
loop_
_entity.id
_entity.type
_entity.pdbx_description
1 polymer ?
#
loop_
_entity_poly.entity_id
_entity_poly.type
_entity_poly.pdbx_seq_one_letter_code
_entity_poly.pdbx_strand_id
1 'polypeptide(L)'
;VDKRHFGMKNSGKIKETKEYTYHLYKAKNTLWYFNHLINNEFSGYKSVKFKNSENVYVWLENVKIEENYYLGNLAENGNSQKILINDVIDWMIIENGRLIGGYTIRHYRDTLDDEAKLNFDIDFGVKIDAGNDFFKPDLTTPEGAIIKIENYYSDNDLKGVISCKDFEMEAENLLEERGAIITEETKSKISEVLKSSLVETFQSNEFPNFENIERCFALVEEKQNQRLIEEKVIYQNGNFTFNKLWVWRSKNGDWKVLNLFE
;
A
#
# COMPACT_ATOMS: atom_id res chain seq x y z
N VAL A 1 20.34 14.41 -22.27
CA VAL A 1 19.90 13.20 -21.54
C VAL A 1 19.61 12.14 -22.59
N ASP A 2 20.45 11.11 -22.61
CA ASP A 2 20.42 10.03 -23.59
C ASP A 2 19.09 9.26 -23.49
N LYS A 3 18.41 9.11 -24.62
CA LYS A 3 17.14 8.35 -24.73
C LYS A 3 17.44 6.86 -24.59
N ARG A 4 17.69 6.40 -23.38
CA ARG A 4 17.74 4.97 -23.11
C ARG A 4 16.30 4.48 -23.00
N HIS A 5 15.90 3.64 -23.95
CA HIS A 5 14.64 2.95 -23.91
C HIS A 5 14.60 2.03 -22.68
N PHE A 6 13.77 2.34 -21.69
CA PHE A 6 13.45 1.45 -20.57
C PHE A 6 12.57 0.26 -21.01
N GLY A 7 12.81 -0.29 -22.19
CA GLY A 7 12.14 -1.47 -22.70
C GLY A 7 12.73 -2.71 -22.10
N MET A 8 12.24 -3.14 -20.94
CA MET A 8 12.52 -4.50 -20.46
C MET A 8 11.92 -5.52 -21.44
N LYS A 9 12.75 -6.13 -22.29
CA LYS A 9 12.38 -7.23 -23.20
C LYS A 9 12.10 -8.56 -22.48
N ASN A 10 11.76 -8.57 -21.22
CA ASN A 10 11.40 -9.78 -20.50
C ASN A 10 9.91 -9.79 -20.18
N SER A 11 9.12 -10.33 -21.11
CA SER A 11 7.75 -10.78 -20.88
C SER A 11 7.74 -12.08 -20.04
N GLY A 12 8.47 -12.13 -18.94
CA GLY A 12 8.29 -13.16 -17.94
C GLY A 12 6.87 -13.08 -17.40
N LYS A 13 6.11 -14.17 -17.40
CA LYS A 13 4.84 -14.25 -16.68
C LYS A 13 5.17 -13.97 -15.22
N ILE A 14 4.91 -12.74 -14.77
CA ILE A 14 5.00 -12.38 -13.34
C ILE A 14 3.96 -13.25 -12.65
N LYS A 15 4.40 -14.13 -11.74
CA LYS A 15 3.49 -14.86 -10.88
C LYS A 15 2.78 -13.82 -10.00
N GLU A 16 1.47 -13.84 -9.95
CA GLU A 16 0.69 -13.04 -9.01
C GLU A 16 0.96 -13.57 -7.60
N THR A 17 2.02 -13.06 -6.99
CA THR A 17 2.35 -13.32 -5.58
C THR A 17 1.64 -12.29 -4.70
N LYS A 18 1.56 -12.58 -3.40
CA LYS A 18 1.03 -11.63 -2.41
C LYS A 18 1.80 -10.31 -2.45
N GLU A 19 3.12 -10.38 -2.59
CA GLU A 19 4.02 -9.24 -2.71
C GLU A 19 3.72 -8.42 -3.97
N TYR A 20 3.51 -9.08 -5.11
CA TYR A 20 3.15 -8.39 -6.35
C TYR A 20 1.81 -7.66 -6.22
N THR A 21 0.81 -8.32 -5.66
CA THR A 21 -0.51 -7.72 -5.41
C THR A 21 -0.39 -6.48 -4.51
N TYR A 22 0.48 -6.52 -3.51
CA TYR A 22 0.73 -5.38 -2.64
C TYR A 22 1.43 -4.23 -3.37
N HIS A 23 2.37 -4.51 -4.26
CA HIS A 23 2.98 -3.47 -5.10
C HIS A 23 1.96 -2.79 -6.02
N LEU A 24 1.01 -3.53 -6.58
CA LEU A 24 -0.11 -2.95 -7.35
C LEU A 24 -1.03 -2.09 -6.46
N TYR A 25 -1.28 -2.54 -5.23
CA TYR A 25 -2.02 -1.76 -4.24
C TYR A 25 -1.30 -0.44 -3.93
N LYS A 26 0.01 -0.46 -3.68
CA LYS A 26 0.83 0.76 -3.49
C LYS A 26 0.70 1.70 -4.68
N ALA A 27 0.88 1.20 -5.90
CA ALA A 27 0.78 2.01 -7.11
C ALA A 27 -0.57 2.72 -7.21
N LYS A 28 -1.66 2.00 -6.95
CA LYS A 28 -3.02 2.54 -7.00
C LYS A 28 -3.25 3.61 -5.93
N ASN A 29 -2.84 3.34 -4.69
CA ASN A 29 -3.08 4.26 -3.57
C ASN A 29 -2.21 5.52 -3.59
N THR A 30 -1.11 5.51 -4.33
CA THR A 30 -0.22 6.65 -4.47
C THR A 30 -0.40 7.41 -5.79
N LEU A 31 -1.30 6.97 -6.67
CA LEU A 31 -1.57 7.60 -7.96
C LEU A 31 -2.01 9.08 -7.81
N TRP A 32 -2.66 9.43 -6.69
CA TRP A 32 -3.01 10.80 -6.36
C TRP A 32 -1.79 11.72 -6.31
N TYR A 33 -0.66 11.24 -5.81
CA TYR A 33 0.58 12.01 -5.73
C TYR A 33 1.15 12.26 -7.13
N PHE A 34 1.17 11.22 -7.98
CA PHE A 34 1.55 11.36 -9.37
C PHE A 34 0.68 12.36 -10.13
N ASN A 35 -0.64 12.29 -9.96
CA ASN A 35 -1.58 13.24 -10.57
C ASN A 35 -1.34 14.66 -10.06
N HIS A 36 -1.06 14.83 -8.77
CA HIS A 36 -0.75 16.13 -8.19
C HIS A 36 0.50 16.75 -8.84
N LEU A 37 1.56 15.96 -9.03
CA LEU A 37 2.77 16.42 -9.68
C LEU A 37 2.54 16.83 -11.14
N ILE A 38 1.79 16.02 -11.91
CA ILE A 38 1.49 16.34 -13.32
C ILE A 38 0.69 17.64 -13.42
N ASN A 39 -0.31 17.83 -12.57
CA ASN A 39 -1.13 19.03 -12.56
C ASN A 39 -0.35 20.29 -12.12
N ASN A 40 0.77 20.12 -11.42
CA ASN A 40 1.69 21.19 -11.06
C ASN A 40 2.91 21.29 -12.00
N GLU A 41 2.74 20.90 -13.25
CA GLU A 41 3.72 21.06 -14.33
C GLU A 41 5.10 20.42 -14.06
N PHE A 42 5.12 19.26 -13.38
CA PHE A 42 6.36 18.52 -13.18
C PHE A 42 7.11 18.29 -14.50
N SER A 43 8.32 18.79 -14.60
CA SER A 43 9.13 18.80 -15.84
C SER A 43 10.02 17.56 -16.02
N GLY A 44 10.15 16.70 -15.00
CA GLY A 44 10.96 15.48 -15.05
C GLY A 44 10.32 14.36 -15.87
N TYR A 45 11.05 13.24 -15.97
CA TYR A 45 10.53 12.03 -16.59
C TYR A 45 9.32 11.52 -15.81
N LYS A 46 8.25 11.18 -16.52
CA LYS A 46 6.99 10.68 -15.96
C LYS A 46 6.35 9.66 -16.89
N SER A 47 5.90 8.58 -16.30
CA SER A 47 5.35 7.47 -17.07
C SER A 47 4.31 6.72 -16.26
N VAL A 48 3.34 6.11 -16.94
CA VAL A 48 2.34 5.20 -16.35
C VAL A 48 2.36 3.87 -17.07
N LYS A 49 2.09 2.80 -16.35
CA LYS A 49 2.02 1.44 -16.84
C LYS A 49 0.57 1.00 -16.94
N PHE A 50 0.24 0.37 -18.03
CA PHE A 50 -1.10 -0.15 -18.28
C PHE A 50 -1.03 -1.45 -19.09
N LYS A 51 -2.17 -2.11 -19.25
CA LYS A 51 -2.30 -3.32 -20.06
C LYS A 51 -2.91 -2.96 -21.41
N ASN A 52 -2.20 -3.21 -22.50
CA ASN A 52 -2.69 -2.93 -23.85
C ASN A 52 -3.75 -3.94 -24.31
N SER A 53 -4.30 -3.76 -25.52
CA SER A 53 -5.31 -4.64 -26.11
C SER A 53 -4.85 -6.09 -26.33
N GLU A 54 -3.56 -6.33 -26.37
CA GLU A 54 -2.94 -7.66 -26.49
C GLU A 54 -2.64 -8.30 -25.12
N ASN A 55 -3.13 -7.70 -24.02
CA ASN A 55 -2.85 -8.12 -22.66
C ASN A 55 -1.36 -8.05 -22.26
N VAL A 56 -0.58 -7.20 -22.94
CA VAL A 56 0.82 -6.93 -22.62
C VAL A 56 0.92 -5.67 -21.77
N TYR A 57 1.79 -5.69 -20.76
CA TYR A 57 2.08 -4.53 -19.95
C TYR A 57 3.07 -3.61 -20.66
N VAL A 58 2.67 -2.37 -20.88
CA VAL A 58 3.45 -1.35 -21.57
C VAL A 58 3.50 -0.05 -20.77
N TRP A 59 4.53 0.77 -21.02
CA TRP A 59 4.67 2.08 -20.41
C TRP A 59 4.27 3.18 -21.38
N LEU A 60 3.53 4.16 -20.87
CA LEU A 60 3.18 5.41 -21.57
C LEU A 60 4.02 6.54 -20.96
N GLU A 61 4.86 7.17 -21.77
CA GLU A 61 5.81 8.20 -21.35
C GLU A 61 5.32 9.61 -21.63
N ASN A 62 5.93 10.59 -20.95
CA ASN A 62 5.63 12.01 -21.12
C ASN A 62 4.15 12.32 -20.96
N VAL A 63 3.51 11.67 -20.02
CA VAL A 63 2.07 11.74 -19.85
C VAL A 63 1.59 13.13 -19.43
N LYS A 64 0.40 13.48 -19.94
CA LYS A 64 -0.41 14.63 -19.53
C LYS A 64 -1.79 14.13 -19.16
N ILE A 65 -2.48 14.87 -18.30
CA ILE A 65 -3.86 14.56 -17.91
C ILE A 65 -4.80 15.42 -18.74
N GLU A 66 -5.77 14.78 -19.39
CA GLU A 66 -6.92 15.41 -20.02
C GLU A 66 -8.19 14.72 -19.56
N GLU A 67 -9.01 15.42 -18.78
CA GLU A 67 -10.21 14.87 -18.16
C GLU A 67 -9.92 13.60 -17.33
N ASN A 68 -10.44 12.46 -17.76
CA ASN A 68 -10.25 11.15 -17.11
C ASN A 68 -9.20 10.27 -17.82
N TYR A 69 -8.32 10.86 -18.61
CA TYR A 69 -7.36 10.15 -19.44
C TYR A 69 -5.94 10.64 -19.22
N TYR A 70 -4.98 9.74 -19.41
CA TYR A 70 -3.60 10.09 -19.70
C TYR A 70 -3.37 10.04 -21.20
N LEU A 71 -2.71 11.07 -21.72
CA LEU A 71 -2.15 11.12 -23.06
C LEU A 71 -0.64 11.10 -22.96
N GLY A 72 -0.01 10.31 -23.81
CA GLY A 72 1.45 10.20 -23.84
C GLY A 72 1.91 9.40 -25.05
N ASN A 73 3.16 8.93 -25.01
CA ASN A 73 3.73 8.14 -26.06
C ASN A 73 4.13 6.76 -25.53
N LEU A 74 3.85 5.70 -26.29
CA LEU A 74 4.29 4.36 -25.95
C LEU A 74 5.83 4.30 -25.91
N ALA A 75 6.40 3.80 -24.83
CA ALA A 75 7.85 3.70 -24.66
C ALA A 75 8.52 2.83 -25.73
N GLU A 76 7.80 1.85 -26.26
CA GLU A 76 8.32 0.87 -27.22
C GLU A 76 8.54 1.46 -28.63
N ASN A 77 7.67 2.38 -29.07
CA ASN A 77 7.66 2.81 -30.46
C ASN A 77 7.38 4.32 -30.65
N GLY A 78 7.13 5.05 -29.56
CA GLY A 78 6.87 6.48 -29.58
C GLY A 78 5.48 6.89 -30.10
N ASN A 79 4.60 5.94 -30.39
CA ASN A 79 3.25 6.24 -30.86
C ASN A 79 2.42 6.89 -29.75
N SER A 80 1.65 7.91 -30.13
CA SER A 80 0.73 8.57 -29.22
C SER A 80 -0.41 7.64 -28.83
N GLN A 81 -0.72 7.60 -27.53
CA GLN A 81 -1.76 6.77 -26.96
C GLN A 81 -2.55 7.55 -25.91
N LYS A 82 -3.84 7.24 -25.81
CA LYS A 82 -4.76 7.73 -24.79
C LYS A 82 -5.28 6.55 -23.98
N ILE A 83 -5.19 6.61 -22.65
CA ILE A 83 -5.65 5.55 -21.72
C ILE A 83 -6.49 6.14 -20.60
N LEU A 84 -7.44 5.38 -20.07
CA LEU A 84 -8.19 5.78 -18.89
C LEU A 84 -7.27 5.79 -17.64
N ILE A 85 -7.45 6.78 -16.76
CA ILE A 85 -6.72 6.85 -15.50
C ILE A 85 -6.94 5.57 -14.66
N ASN A 86 -8.14 5.00 -14.70
CA ASN A 86 -8.47 3.79 -13.96
C ASN A 86 -7.80 2.51 -14.50
N ASP A 87 -7.29 2.53 -15.73
CA ASP A 87 -6.59 1.38 -16.33
C ASP A 87 -5.09 1.33 -15.94
N VAL A 88 -4.61 2.37 -15.25
CA VAL A 88 -3.22 2.45 -14.79
C VAL A 88 -3.01 1.46 -13.65
N ILE A 89 -1.95 0.66 -13.79
CA ILE A 89 -1.54 -0.34 -12.79
C ILE A 89 -0.28 0.05 -12.03
N ASP A 90 0.53 0.96 -12.60
CA ASP A 90 1.74 1.49 -11.96
C ASP A 90 2.08 2.85 -12.56
N TRP A 91 2.85 3.63 -11.85
CA TRP A 91 3.34 4.93 -12.29
C TRP A 91 4.76 5.16 -11.78
N MET A 92 5.53 5.98 -12.48
CA MET A 92 6.85 6.39 -12.01
C MET A 92 7.19 7.80 -12.47
N ILE A 93 8.02 8.45 -11.67
CA ILE A 93 8.77 9.65 -12.04
C ILE A 93 10.25 9.43 -11.75
N ILE A 94 11.09 10.18 -12.45
CA ILE A 94 12.50 10.27 -12.12
C ILE A 94 12.79 11.72 -11.75
N GLU A 95 13.18 11.92 -10.51
CA GLU A 95 13.54 13.21 -9.96
C GLU A 95 14.94 13.15 -9.36
N ASN A 96 15.81 14.06 -9.78
CA ASN A 96 17.20 14.15 -9.31
C ASN A 96 17.97 12.80 -9.38
N GLY A 97 17.70 11.99 -10.43
CA GLY A 97 18.33 10.69 -10.63
C GLY A 97 17.79 9.58 -9.71
N ARG A 98 16.65 9.80 -9.04
CA ARG A 98 15.99 8.84 -8.16
C ARG A 98 14.65 8.43 -8.74
N LEU A 99 14.33 7.12 -8.65
CA LEU A 99 13.01 6.57 -8.96
C LEU A 99 12.03 6.85 -7.82
N ILE A 100 10.89 7.42 -8.16
CA ILE A 100 9.73 7.57 -7.27
C ILE A 100 8.56 6.85 -7.91
N GLY A 101 7.81 6.06 -7.14
CA GLY A 101 6.87 5.09 -7.69
C GLY A 101 7.59 3.89 -8.29
N GLY A 102 7.12 3.39 -9.44
CA GLY A 102 7.73 2.24 -10.11
C GLY A 102 7.63 0.95 -9.31
N TYR A 103 6.51 0.73 -8.67
CA TYR A 103 6.31 -0.37 -7.72
C TYR A 103 6.48 -1.75 -8.37
N THR A 104 6.06 -1.93 -9.62
CA THR A 104 6.30 -3.18 -10.36
C THR A 104 7.76 -3.36 -10.76
N ILE A 105 8.51 -2.28 -10.92
CA ILE A 105 9.96 -2.31 -11.17
C ILE A 105 10.68 -2.72 -9.88
N ARG A 106 10.32 -2.12 -8.74
CA ARG A 106 10.84 -2.46 -7.41
C ARG A 106 10.59 -3.93 -7.09
N HIS A 107 9.35 -4.40 -7.29
CA HIS A 107 9.02 -5.81 -7.10
C HIS A 107 9.90 -6.74 -7.95
N TYR A 108 10.07 -6.45 -9.24
CA TYR A 108 10.94 -7.26 -10.11
C TYR A 108 12.39 -7.28 -9.59
N ARG A 109 12.93 -6.11 -9.26
CA ARG A 109 14.28 -5.98 -8.70
C ARG A 109 14.45 -6.83 -7.42
N ASP A 110 13.45 -6.84 -6.55
CA ASP A 110 13.49 -7.58 -5.28
C ASP A 110 13.45 -9.11 -5.46
N THR A 111 13.00 -9.60 -6.62
CA THR A 111 13.04 -11.03 -6.96
C THR A 111 14.42 -11.50 -7.47
N LEU A 112 15.33 -10.57 -7.74
CA LEU A 112 16.67 -10.87 -8.25
C LEU A 112 17.63 -11.22 -7.10
N ASP A 113 18.64 -12.04 -7.39
CA ASP A 113 19.77 -12.21 -6.48
C ASP A 113 20.67 -10.96 -6.44
N ASP A 114 21.63 -10.93 -5.54
CA ASP A 114 22.45 -9.74 -5.30
C ASP A 114 23.27 -9.29 -6.52
N GLU A 115 23.79 -10.23 -7.30
CA GLU A 115 24.55 -9.95 -8.52
C GLU A 115 23.63 -9.38 -9.62
N ALA A 116 22.48 -10.02 -9.82
CA ALA A 116 21.49 -9.57 -10.79
C ALA A 116 20.88 -8.22 -10.40
N LYS A 117 20.67 -7.93 -9.10
CA LYS A 117 20.27 -6.61 -8.61
C LYS A 117 21.28 -5.53 -8.95
N LEU A 118 22.54 -5.80 -8.70
CA LEU A 118 23.60 -4.83 -9.01
C LEU A 118 23.64 -4.50 -10.50
N ASN A 119 23.60 -5.54 -11.36
CA ASN A 119 23.56 -5.36 -12.80
C ASN A 119 22.32 -4.61 -13.25
N PHE A 120 21.15 -4.93 -12.68
CA PHE A 120 19.90 -4.22 -12.93
C PHE A 120 20.00 -2.74 -12.58
N ASP A 121 20.53 -2.40 -11.40
CA ASP A 121 20.67 -1.01 -10.95
C ASP A 121 21.62 -0.21 -11.85
N ILE A 122 22.71 -0.83 -12.29
CA ILE A 122 23.66 -0.22 -13.24
C ILE A 122 23.00 0.03 -14.59
N ASP A 123 22.28 -0.96 -15.14
CA ASP A 123 21.62 -0.86 -16.44
C ASP A 123 20.45 0.13 -16.40
N PHE A 124 19.71 0.14 -15.30
CA PHE A 124 18.61 1.07 -15.11
C PHE A 124 19.11 2.52 -14.96
N GLY A 125 20.27 2.71 -14.35
CA GLY A 125 20.98 4.00 -14.29
C GLY A 125 20.28 5.06 -13.47
N VAL A 126 19.33 4.67 -12.60
CA VAL A 126 18.57 5.52 -11.69
C VAL A 126 18.64 4.91 -10.30
N LYS A 127 18.80 5.72 -9.28
CA LYS A 127 18.81 5.24 -7.90
C LYS A 127 17.44 4.68 -7.53
N ILE A 128 17.40 3.41 -7.16
CA ILE A 128 16.22 2.74 -6.61
C ILE A 128 16.50 2.50 -5.13
N ASP A 129 15.91 3.33 -4.29
CA ASP A 129 15.98 3.19 -2.83
C ASP A 129 14.68 2.54 -2.29
N ALA A 130 14.63 2.34 -0.97
CA ALA A 130 13.45 1.82 -0.28
C ALA A 130 12.20 2.69 -0.47
N GLY A 131 12.36 3.89 -1.02
CA GLY A 131 11.26 4.79 -1.36
C GLY A 131 10.63 5.44 -0.13
N ASN A 132 9.99 6.59 -0.36
CA ASN A 132 9.02 7.13 0.59
C ASN A 132 7.65 6.62 0.18
N ASP A 133 6.95 6.00 1.10
CA ASP A 133 5.56 5.66 0.89
C ASP A 133 4.73 6.95 0.98
N PHE A 134 4.36 7.52 -0.17
CA PHE A 134 3.40 8.62 -0.25
C PHE A 134 1.97 8.13 -0.01
N PHE A 135 1.83 7.23 0.95
CA PHE A 135 0.56 6.61 1.27
C PHE A 135 -0.35 7.56 2.03
N LYS A 136 -1.50 7.84 1.43
CA LYS A 136 -2.66 8.24 2.20
C LYS A 136 -3.43 6.98 2.56
N PRO A 137 -3.69 6.70 3.84
CA PRO A 137 -4.50 5.57 4.22
C PRO A 137 -5.87 5.62 3.55
N ASP A 138 -6.17 4.63 2.73
CA ASP A 138 -7.47 4.50 2.08
C ASP A 138 -8.39 3.63 2.93
N LEU A 139 -9.27 4.25 3.71
CA LEU A 139 -10.18 3.55 4.61
C LEU A 139 -11.25 2.71 3.89
N THR A 140 -11.35 2.80 2.57
CA THR A 140 -12.19 1.88 1.78
C THR A 140 -11.57 0.50 1.63
N THR A 141 -10.31 0.31 2.09
CA THR A 141 -9.56 -0.94 2.05
C THR A 141 -9.14 -1.39 3.45
N PRO A 142 -9.07 -2.72 3.72
CA PRO A 142 -8.60 -3.27 4.98
C PRO A 142 -7.18 -2.79 5.33
N GLU A 143 -6.28 -2.81 4.35
CA GLU A 143 -4.88 -2.43 4.47
C GLU A 143 -4.74 -0.95 4.86
N GLY A 144 -5.57 -0.09 4.27
CA GLY A 144 -5.58 1.33 4.59
C GLY A 144 -5.97 1.62 6.04
N ALA A 145 -6.86 0.83 6.64
CA ALA A 145 -7.19 0.95 8.05
C ALA A 145 -5.99 0.61 8.95
N ILE A 146 -5.22 -0.44 8.60
CA ILE A 146 -4.01 -0.83 9.32
C ILE A 146 -2.95 0.28 9.21
N ILE A 147 -2.65 0.74 7.99
CA ILE A 147 -1.69 1.82 7.76
C ILE A 147 -2.08 3.08 8.56
N LYS A 148 -3.36 3.41 8.64
CA LYS A 148 -3.81 4.60 9.35
C LYS A 148 -3.56 4.52 10.85
N ILE A 149 -3.87 3.40 11.48
CA ILE A 149 -3.63 3.23 12.92
C ILE A 149 -2.14 3.24 13.24
N GLU A 150 -1.31 2.65 12.37
CA GLU A 150 0.15 2.62 12.52
C GLU A 150 0.78 4.01 12.37
N ASN A 151 0.26 4.84 11.46
CA ASN A 151 0.68 6.24 11.38
C ASN A 151 0.41 6.97 12.69
N TYR A 152 -0.77 6.77 13.32
CA TYR A 152 -1.06 7.34 14.62
C TYR A 152 -0.21 6.77 15.76
N TYR A 153 0.22 5.51 15.68
CA TYR A 153 1.21 4.96 16.61
C TYR A 153 2.56 5.68 16.46
N SER A 154 3.04 5.85 15.22
CA SER A 154 4.30 6.57 14.95
C SER A 154 4.25 8.03 15.39
N ASP A 155 3.10 8.68 15.24
CA ASP A 155 2.86 10.07 15.65
C ASP A 155 2.61 10.22 17.17
N ASN A 156 2.51 9.12 17.93
CA ASN A 156 2.08 9.09 19.32
C ASN A 156 0.71 9.75 19.55
N ASP A 157 -0.19 9.64 18.59
CA ASP A 157 -1.55 10.18 18.65
C ASP A 157 -2.57 9.16 19.17
N LEU A 158 -2.72 9.06 20.48
CA LEU A 158 -3.69 8.18 21.14
C LEU A 158 -5.12 8.41 20.65
N LYS A 159 -5.52 9.66 20.38
CA LYS A 159 -6.88 9.96 19.92
C LYS A 159 -7.10 9.41 18.51
N GLY A 160 -6.09 9.55 17.66
CA GLY A 160 -6.06 8.97 16.33
C GLY A 160 -6.19 7.44 16.38
N VAL A 161 -5.39 6.79 17.22
CA VAL A 161 -5.44 5.33 17.42
C VAL A 161 -6.83 4.86 17.84
N ILE A 162 -7.43 5.50 18.86
CA ILE A 162 -8.80 5.19 19.32
C ILE A 162 -9.81 5.35 18.17
N SER A 163 -9.66 6.37 17.34
CA SER A 163 -10.58 6.64 16.23
C SER A 163 -10.55 5.55 15.13
N CYS A 164 -9.43 4.82 15.03
CA CYS A 164 -9.25 3.75 14.06
C CYS A 164 -9.83 2.40 14.50
N LYS A 165 -10.17 2.24 15.78
CA LYS A 165 -10.71 1.00 16.34
C LYS A 165 -12.23 1.02 16.43
N ASP A 166 -12.80 -0.17 16.49
CA ASP A 166 -14.21 -0.41 16.80
C ASP A 166 -14.32 -1.34 18.02
N PHE A 167 -14.31 -0.74 19.19
CA PHE A 167 -14.31 -1.50 20.45
C PHE A 167 -15.64 -2.23 20.71
N GLU A 168 -16.77 -1.76 20.12
CA GLU A 168 -18.04 -2.45 20.25
C GLU A 168 -18.04 -3.75 19.45
N MET A 169 -17.55 -3.71 18.22
CA MET A 169 -17.41 -4.91 17.40
C MET A 169 -16.37 -5.87 17.98
N GLU A 170 -15.27 -5.35 18.52
CA GLU A 170 -14.25 -6.17 19.20
C GLU A 170 -14.82 -6.86 20.45
N ALA A 171 -15.64 -6.13 21.24
CA ALA A 171 -16.34 -6.70 22.38
C ALA A 171 -17.36 -7.78 21.98
N GLU A 172 -18.09 -7.57 20.88
CA GLU A 172 -19.05 -8.54 20.33
C GLU A 172 -18.35 -9.83 19.94
N ASN A 173 -17.27 -9.74 19.15
CA ASN A 173 -16.45 -10.89 18.76
C ASN A 173 -15.93 -11.66 20.00
N LEU A 174 -15.40 -10.96 21.00
CA LEU A 174 -14.88 -11.57 22.22
C LEU A 174 -15.97 -12.31 23.00
N LEU A 175 -17.17 -11.74 23.09
CA LEU A 175 -18.31 -12.38 23.73
C LEU A 175 -18.77 -13.62 22.97
N GLU A 176 -18.84 -13.55 21.63
CA GLU A 176 -19.16 -14.70 20.78
C GLU A 176 -18.18 -15.85 20.93
N GLU A 177 -16.88 -15.56 20.88
CA GLU A 177 -15.82 -16.58 21.07
C GLU A 177 -15.91 -17.30 22.42
N ARG A 178 -16.37 -16.61 23.45
CA ARG A 178 -16.55 -17.17 24.79
C ARG A 178 -17.92 -17.82 25.00
N GLY A 179 -18.79 -17.80 24.00
CA GLY A 179 -20.17 -18.30 24.13
C GLY A 179 -21.01 -17.56 25.18
N ALA A 180 -20.66 -16.29 25.44
CA ALA A 180 -21.36 -15.46 26.43
C ALA A 180 -22.64 -14.86 25.85
N ILE A 181 -23.55 -14.48 26.74
CA ILE A 181 -24.80 -13.78 26.33
C ILE A 181 -24.46 -12.35 25.93
N ILE A 182 -24.76 -12.02 24.67
CA ILE A 182 -24.53 -10.68 24.13
C ILE A 182 -25.77 -9.83 24.41
N THR A 183 -25.60 -8.80 25.22
CA THR A 183 -26.57 -7.73 25.43
C THR A 183 -25.88 -6.38 25.18
N GLU A 184 -26.63 -5.33 24.92
CA GLU A 184 -26.05 -3.99 24.79
C GLU A 184 -25.26 -3.56 26.03
N GLU A 185 -25.72 -3.97 27.23
CA GLU A 185 -25.01 -3.69 28.48
C GLU A 185 -23.67 -4.42 28.59
N THR A 186 -23.64 -5.73 28.27
CA THR A 186 -22.40 -6.51 28.33
C THR A 186 -21.41 -6.04 27.27
N LYS A 187 -21.88 -5.77 26.07
CA LYS A 187 -21.07 -5.25 24.98
C LYS A 187 -20.44 -3.90 25.34
N SER A 188 -21.24 -2.96 25.85
CA SER A 188 -20.76 -1.63 26.26
C SER A 188 -19.70 -1.73 27.37
N LYS A 189 -19.92 -2.54 28.40
CA LYS A 189 -18.94 -2.74 29.48
C LYS A 189 -17.62 -3.30 28.98
N ILE A 190 -17.65 -4.32 28.12
CA ILE A 190 -16.43 -4.90 27.55
C ILE A 190 -15.72 -3.91 26.65
N SER A 191 -16.46 -3.18 25.81
CA SER A 191 -15.93 -2.12 24.95
C SER A 191 -15.17 -1.04 25.76
N GLU A 192 -15.72 -0.60 26.89
CA GLU A 192 -15.06 0.36 27.80
C GLU A 192 -13.77 -0.24 28.40
N VAL A 193 -13.79 -1.50 28.80
CA VAL A 193 -12.60 -2.18 29.34
C VAL A 193 -11.51 -2.28 28.28
N LEU A 194 -11.85 -2.70 27.06
CA LEU A 194 -10.90 -2.79 25.94
C LEU A 194 -10.27 -1.43 25.63
N LYS A 195 -11.08 -0.39 25.59
CA LYS A 195 -10.60 0.97 25.37
C LYS A 195 -9.69 1.45 26.50
N SER A 196 -10.07 1.22 27.75
CA SER A 196 -9.24 1.60 28.92
C SER A 196 -7.91 0.87 28.93
N SER A 197 -7.92 -0.43 28.63
CA SER A 197 -6.69 -1.24 28.52
C SER A 197 -5.76 -0.71 27.43
N LEU A 198 -6.29 -0.33 26.26
CA LEU A 198 -5.49 0.30 25.20
C LEU A 198 -4.86 1.61 25.69
N VAL A 199 -5.63 2.47 26.37
CA VAL A 199 -5.14 3.75 26.92
C VAL A 199 -4.01 3.51 27.93
N GLU A 200 -4.17 2.58 28.86
CA GLU A 200 -3.17 2.22 29.86
C GLU A 200 -1.89 1.67 29.18
N THR A 201 -2.05 0.81 28.17
CA THR A 201 -0.92 0.28 27.41
C THR A 201 -0.18 1.40 26.68
N PHE A 202 -0.91 2.35 26.07
CA PHE A 202 -0.34 3.50 25.38
C PHE A 202 0.45 4.41 26.33
N GLN A 203 0.00 4.56 27.56
CA GLN A 203 0.66 5.41 28.56
C GLN A 203 1.87 4.75 29.20
N SER A 204 1.91 3.42 29.23
CA SER A 204 2.91 2.63 29.94
C SER A 204 4.05 2.11 29.07
N ASN A 205 3.89 2.08 27.76
CA ASN A 205 4.85 1.51 26.83
C ASN A 205 5.18 2.49 25.70
N GLU A 206 6.38 2.34 25.14
CA GLU A 206 6.70 2.95 23.84
C GLU A 206 5.95 2.19 22.74
N PHE A 207 5.26 2.95 21.87
CA PHE A 207 4.61 2.35 20.72
C PHE A 207 5.61 2.09 19.60
N PRO A 208 5.36 1.06 18.77
CA PRO A 208 6.23 0.79 17.63
C PRO A 208 6.20 1.97 16.65
N ASN A 209 7.38 2.33 16.15
CA ASN A 209 7.53 3.31 15.08
C ASN A 209 7.51 2.59 13.74
N PHE A 210 6.58 2.97 12.89
CA PHE A 210 6.39 2.42 11.54
C PHE A 210 6.95 3.35 10.45
N GLU A 211 7.85 4.27 10.80
CA GLU A 211 8.57 5.09 9.83
C GLU A 211 9.65 4.27 9.12
N ASN A 212 9.85 4.57 7.84
CA ASN A 212 10.91 3.98 7.02
C ASN A 212 10.87 2.44 6.97
N ILE A 213 9.70 1.85 6.97
CA ILE A 213 9.45 0.42 6.80
C ILE A 213 8.86 0.13 5.42
N GLU A 214 8.98 -1.13 4.99
CA GLU A 214 8.19 -1.67 3.90
C GLU A 214 7.14 -2.63 4.46
N ARG A 215 5.98 -2.66 3.83
CA ARG A 215 4.87 -3.55 4.20
C ARG A 215 4.47 -4.45 3.06
N CYS A 216 4.10 -5.67 3.40
CA CYS A 216 3.38 -6.57 2.50
C CYS A 216 2.14 -7.06 3.24
N PHE A 217 0.97 -6.97 2.59
CA PHE A 217 -0.28 -7.46 3.15
C PHE A 217 -0.79 -8.69 2.42
N ALA A 218 -1.44 -9.57 3.16
CA ALA A 218 -2.10 -10.73 2.63
C ALA A 218 -3.43 -10.97 3.33
N LEU A 219 -4.49 -11.24 2.55
CA LEU A 219 -5.74 -11.73 3.09
C LEU A 219 -5.54 -13.19 3.54
N VAL A 220 -5.81 -13.47 4.81
CA VAL A 220 -5.73 -14.80 5.41
C VAL A 220 -7.11 -15.45 5.48
N GLU A 221 -8.10 -14.69 5.98
CA GLU A 221 -9.47 -15.18 6.18
C GLU A 221 -10.47 -14.05 5.89
N GLU A 222 -11.65 -14.44 5.41
CA GLU A 222 -12.77 -13.53 5.14
C GLU A 222 -14.03 -14.07 5.81
N LYS A 223 -14.67 -13.24 6.64
CA LYS A 223 -15.94 -13.52 7.31
C LYS A 223 -16.89 -12.35 7.10
N GLN A 224 -17.96 -12.51 6.35
CA GLN A 224 -18.95 -11.43 6.12
C GLN A 224 -18.29 -10.06 5.90
N ASN A 225 -18.36 -9.19 6.90
CA ASN A 225 -17.78 -7.84 6.88
C ASN A 225 -16.42 -7.75 7.58
N GLN A 226 -15.79 -8.86 7.94
CA GLN A 226 -14.50 -8.92 8.60
C GLN A 226 -13.45 -9.58 7.71
N ARG A 227 -12.20 -9.17 7.88
CA ARG A 227 -11.03 -9.73 7.20
C ARG A 227 -9.92 -9.94 8.22
N LEU A 228 -9.27 -11.09 8.16
CA LEU A 228 -7.99 -11.32 8.83
C LEU A 228 -6.89 -11.00 7.84
N ILE A 229 -6.14 -9.95 8.12
CA ILE A 229 -5.03 -9.51 7.29
C ILE A 229 -3.72 -9.88 7.96
N GLU A 230 -2.85 -10.58 7.24
CA GLU A 230 -1.45 -10.77 7.63
C GLU A 230 -0.65 -9.61 7.06
N GLU A 231 0.06 -8.92 7.94
CA GLU A 231 1.00 -7.89 7.61
C GLU A 231 2.42 -8.40 7.84
N LYS A 232 3.28 -8.26 6.84
CA LYS A 232 4.73 -8.39 6.98
C LYS A 232 5.35 -7.00 7.01
N VAL A 233 5.95 -6.64 8.13
CA VAL A 233 6.71 -5.41 8.28
C VAL A 233 8.18 -5.72 8.07
N ILE A 234 8.84 -4.99 7.16
CA ILE A 234 10.25 -5.14 6.84
C ILE A 234 10.97 -3.85 7.26
N TYR A 235 11.94 -3.99 8.15
CA TYR A 235 12.73 -2.88 8.68
C TYR A 235 13.97 -2.62 7.82
N GLN A 236 14.55 -1.41 7.92
CA GLN A 236 15.72 -1.00 7.15
C GLN A 236 16.95 -1.91 7.30
N ASN A 237 17.07 -2.60 8.44
CA ASN A 237 18.15 -3.55 8.70
C ASN A 237 17.91 -4.93 8.06
N GLY A 238 16.82 -5.12 7.31
CA GLY A 238 16.43 -6.37 6.70
C GLY A 238 15.67 -7.34 7.61
N ASN A 239 15.53 -7.04 8.89
CA ASN A 239 14.67 -7.81 9.79
C ASN A 239 13.21 -7.63 9.41
N PHE A 240 12.38 -8.59 9.77
CA PHE A 240 10.95 -8.50 9.53
C PHE A 240 10.14 -9.11 10.67
N THR A 241 8.90 -8.65 10.78
CA THR A 241 7.88 -9.23 11.69
C THR A 241 6.62 -9.55 10.92
N PHE A 242 5.82 -10.47 11.44
CA PHE A 242 4.48 -10.75 10.95
C PHE A 242 3.47 -10.43 12.03
N ASN A 243 2.45 -9.69 11.64
CA ASN A 243 1.29 -9.39 12.46
C ASN A 243 0.04 -9.93 11.75
N LYS A 244 -0.95 -10.38 12.50
CA LYS A 244 -2.26 -10.71 11.97
C LYS A 244 -3.29 -9.86 12.68
N LEU A 245 -4.08 -9.13 11.90
CA LEU A 245 -5.05 -8.19 12.43
C LEU A 245 -6.43 -8.47 11.85
N TRP A 246 -7.41 -8.56 12.74
CA TRP A 246 -8.80 -8.48 12.32
C TRP A 246 -9.17 -7.04 12.01
N VAL A 247 -9.78 -6.84 10.86
CA VAL A 247 -10.38 -5.56 10.45
C VAL A 247 -11.82 -5.80 10.05
N TRP A 248 -12.67 -4.81 10.26
CA TRP A 248 -14.08 -4.93 9.97
C TRP A 248 -14.57 -3.72 9.17
N ARG A 249 -15.53 -3.96 8.27
CA ARG A 249 -16.14 -2.91 7.48
C ARG A 249 -17.36 -2.37 8.20
N SER A 250 -17.23 -1.14 8.71
CA SER A 250 -18.29 -0.45 9.45
C SER A 250 -19.48 -0.07 8.55
N LYS A 251 -20.59 0.34 9.15
CA LYS A 251 -21.84 0.67 8.43
C LYS A 251 -21.69 1.85 7.45
N ASN A 252 -20.75 2.74 7.68
CA ASN A 252 -20.45 3.86 6.78
C ASN A 252 -19.54 3.46 5.60
N GLY A 253 -19.09 2.22 5.56
CA GLY A 253 -18.24 1.67 4.50
C GLY A 253 -16.75 1.70 4.78
N ASP A 254 -16.30 2.42 5.82
CA ASP A 254 -14.90 2.48 6.22
C ASP A 254 -14.49 1.22 6.99
N TRP A 255 -13.25 0.80 6.76
CA TRP A 255 -12.65 -0.25 7.55
C TRP A 255 -12.08 0.27 8.86
N LYS A 256 -12.21 -0.55 9.90
CA LYS A 256 -11.71 -0.30 11.27
C LYS A 256 -10.88 -1.49 11.73
N VAL A 257 -9.85 -1.21 12.51
CA VAL A 257 -9.01 -2.25 13.11
C VAL A 257 -9.71 -2.76 14.38
N LEU A 258 -9.70 -4.07 14.56
CA LEU A 258 -10.19 -4.71 15.79
C LEU A 258 -8.97 -5.07 16.67
N ASN A 259 -8.59 -6.33 16.70
CA ASN A 259 -7.52 -6.84 17.56
C ASN A 259 -6.45 -7.58 16.73
N LEU A 260 -5.30 -7.77 17.35
CA LEU A 260 -4.31 -8.74 16.88
C LEU A 260 -4.87 -10.16 17.05
N PHE A 261 -4.60 -10.99 16.08
CA PHE A 261 -4.84 -12.43 16.18
C PHE A 261 -3.57 -13.07 16.75
N GLU A 262 -3.69 -13.63 17.96
CA GLU A 262 -2.61 -14.34 18.64
C GLU A 262 -2.46 -15.78 18.13
#